data_722b6df47cf9929c32fb5abe4a2a72af
#
_entry.id   722b6df47cf9929c32fb5abe4a2a72af
#
_cell.length_a   1.000
_cell.length_b   1.000
_cell.length_c   1.000
_cell.angle_alpha   90.00
_cell.angle_beta   90.00
_cell.angle_gamma   90.00
#
_symmetry.space_group_name_H-M   'P 1'
#
loop_
_entity.id
_entity.type
_entity.pdbx_description
1 polymer ?
#
loop_
_entity_poly.entity_id
_entity_poly.type
_entity_poly.pdbx_seq_one_letter_code
_entity_poly.pdbx_strand_id
1 'polypeptide(L)'
;GMIIVNAPDTAKVRLIFEGVEINSETSAPLYILEADKVFLTLAEGSENTLSNSGTYTAIDDSNIDSVIYSKQDLTLNGTGTLTISSPGGHGIVSNDDLAITDGTYNITAASHGLKANDSIRITGGSQLTVTAGKDGIHAENDEDPSLGFVYISDGTIAVEAEGDGISAGSYMQIAAGTFQIQAGGGSENGTKESSDSWGEFRGGGGPGGGSPAGKGQGGEGQAPGRTGGRSESGEAGSSEIASPAKPSVSVENLSAESLSTESSTTENSDPAEDSSADGSKSTEEESSPSMKGVKAAGDLLISGGSFTIDSADDSIHSNSSITIKDGVFEIASGDDAVHADENLTVTAGTMNISE
;
A
#
# COMPACT_ATOMS: atom_id res chain seq x y z
N GLY A 1 14.17 -17.68 -22.42
CA GLY A 1 14.95 -16.54 -22.92
C GLY A 1 14.84 -15.33 -22.01
N MET A 2 15.53 -14.22 -22.39
CA MET A 2 15.56 -13.00 -21.59
C MET A 2 15.81 -11.80 -22.49
N ILE A 3 15.19 -10.68 -22.19
CA ILE A 3 15.51 -9.36 -22.74
C ILE A 3 16.28 -8.59 -21.66
N ILE A 4 17.44 -8.05 -22.01
CA ILE A 4 18.19 -7.14 -21.14
C ILE A 4 18.18 -5.75 -21.78
N VAL A 5 17.74 -4.75 -21.03
CA VAL A 5 17.88 -3.34 -21.41
C VAL A 5 19.11 -2.79 -20.70
N ASN A 6 20.10 -2.37 -21.50
CA ASN A 6 21.31 -1.72 -21.03
C ASN A 6 21.59 -0.54 -21.96
N ALA A 7 21.18 0.63 -21.59
CA ALA A 7 21.26 1.87 -22.33
C ALA A 7 21.91 2.94 -21.44
N PRO A 8 22.43 4.05 -22.02
CA PRO A 8 22.93 5.16 -21.21
C PRO A 8 21.89 5.64 -20.18
N ASP A 9 22.36 6.09 -19.02
CA ASP A 9 21.55 6.63 -17.91
C ASP A 9 20.69 7.86 -18.27
N THR A 10 20.92 8.44 -19.43
CA THR A 10 20.13 9.54 -20.01
C THR A 10 19.12 9.08 -21.07
N ALA A 11 19.10 7.78 -21.39
CA ALA A 11 18.27 7.24 -22.46
C ALA A 11 16.88 6.82 -21.95
N LYS A 12 15.84 7.29 -22.62
CA LYS A 12 14.48 6.78 -22.46
C LYS A 12 14.26 5.67 -23.48
N VAL A 13 14.03 4.45 -22.97
CA VAL A 13 13.86 3.26 -23.81
C VAL A 13 12.37 2.91 -23.87
N ARG A 14 11.89 2.61 -25.08
CA ARG A 14 10.53 2.10 -25.28
C ARG A 14 10.57 0.70 -25.85
N LEU A 15 10.00 -0.25 -25.14
CA LEU A 15 9.70 -1.59 -25.62
C LEU A 15 8.24 -1.67 -26.01
N ILE A 16 7.95 -2.25 -27.17
CA ILE A 16 6.57 -2.51 -27.61
C ILE A 16 6.39 -4.01 -27.66
N PHE A 17 5.44 -4.53 -26.88
CA PHE A 17 5.09 -5.93 -26.87
C PHE A 17 3.82 -6.15 -27.71
N GLU A 18 3.98 -6.98 -28.74
CA GLU A 18 2.93 -7.34 -29.71
C GLU A 18 2.94 -8.86 -29.89
N GLY A 19 2.28 -9.58 -28.99
CA GLY A 19 2.25 -11.06 -29.00
C GLY A 19 3.55 -11.68 -28.52
N VAL A 20 4.19 -11.10 -27.51
CA VAL A 20 5.46 -11.57 -26.95
C VAL A 20 5.21 -12.70 -25.96
N GLU A 21 5.97 -13.81 -26.12
CA GLU A 21 6.00 -14.91 -25.17
C GLU A 21 7.45 -15.21 -24.79
N ILE A 22 7.81 -15.01 -23.51
CA ILE A 22 9.14 -15.28 -22.99
C ILE A 22 9.02 -16.10 -21.70
N ASN A 23 9.63 -17.28 -21.73
CA ASN A 23 9.91 -18.06 -20.54
C ASN A 23 11.42 -18.03 -20.25
N SER A 24 11.79 -17.68 -19.03
CA SER A 24 13.17 -17.77 -18.54
C SER A 24 13.28 -18.93 -17.54
N GLU A 25 14.29 -19.76 -17.71
CA GLU A 25 14.51 -20.90 -16.83
C GLU A 25 15.31 -20.52 -15.57
N THR A 26 16.06 -19.43 -15.62
CA THR A 26 17.08 -19.15 -14.59
C THR A 26 17.15 -17.71 -14.12
N SER A 27 16.35 -16.78 -14.68
CA SER A 27 16.41 -15.36 -14.30
C SER A 27 15.16 -14.62 -14.80
N ALA A 28 15.13 -13.28 -14.68
CA ALA A 28 14.05 -12.44 -15.18
C ALA A 28 13.89 -12.55 -16.69
N PRO A 29 12.70 -12.80 -17.24
CA PRO A 29 12.41 -12.66 -18.67
C PRO A 29 12.68 -11.25 -19.22
N LEU A 30 12.43 -10.21 -18.41
CA LEU A 30 12.80 -8.83 -18.73
C LEU A 30 13.63 -8.24 -17.58
N TYR A 31 14.88 -7.91 -17.90
CA TYR A 31 15.81 -7.26 -16.99
C TYR A 31 16.22 -5.88 -17.50
N ILE A 32 15.89 -4.85 -16.75
CA ILE A 32 16.27 -3.47 -17.02
C ILE A 32 17.47 -3.16 -16.13
N LEU A 33 18.67 -3.18 -16.73
CA LEU A 33 19.93 -2.98 -16.02
C LEU A 33 20.25 -1.49 -15.90
N GLU A 34 20.11 -0.73 -17.00
CA GLU A 34 20.45 0.69 -17.04
C GLU A 34 19.66 1.41 -18.14
N ALA A 35 19.12 2.58 -17.78
CA ALA A 35 18.45 3.57 -18.61
C ALA A 35 18.09 4.77 -17.74
N ASP A 36 17.63 5.90 -18.28
CA ASP A 36 16.94 6.94 -17.50
C ASP A 36 15.52 6.46 -17.11
N LYS A 37 14.80 5.91 -18.09
CA LYS A 37 13.44 5.39 -17.91
C LYS A 37 13.10 4.35 -18.98
N VAL A 38 12.35 3.33 -18.60
CA VAL A 38 11.84 2.34 -19.55
C VAL A 38 10.31 2.39 -19.61
N PHE A 39 9.80 2.46 -20.83
CA PHE A 39 8.38 2.32 -21.13
C PHE A 39 8.15 0.94 -21.77
N LEU A 40 7.33 0.11 -21.13
CA LEU A 40 6.82 -1.13 -21.69
C LEU A 40 5.40 -0.88 -22.19
N THR A 41 5.23 -0.82 -23.50
CA THR A 41 3.95 -0.57 -24.15
C THR A 41 3.35 -1.87 -24.66
N LEU A 42 2.15 -2.19 -24.21
CA LEU A 42 1.37 -3.33 -24.72
C LEU A 42 0.57 -2.85 -25.94
N ALA A 43 0.87 -3.40 -27.10
CA ALA A 43 0.16 -3.04 -28.34
C ALA A 43 -1.34 -3.35 -28.19
N GLU A 44 -2.18 -2.56 -28.86
CA GLU A 44 -3.64 -2.72 -28.81
C GLU A 44 -4.07 -4.14 -29.20
N GLY A 45 -4.85 -4.78 -28.33
CA GLY A 45 -5.39 -6.13 -28.53
C GLY A 45 -4.35 -7.24 -28.51
N SER A 46 -3.08 -6.93 -28.17
CA SER A 46 -2.04 -7.96 -28.04
C SER A 46 -2.18 -8.73 -26.72
N GLU A 47 -1.83 -10.00 -26.77
CA GLU A 47 -1.68 -10.87 -25.61
C GLU A 47 -0.20 -11.22 -25.45
N ASN A 48 0.37 -10.90 -24.31
CA ASN A 48 1.78 -11.09 -24.00
C ASN A 48 1.93 -11.92 -22.74
N THR A 49 2.95 -12.77 -22.70
CA THR A 49 3.22 -13.64 -21.55
C THR A 49 4.70 -13.60 -21.20
N LEU A 50 4.98 -13.34 -19.93
CA LEU A 50 6.30 -13.47 -19.35
C LEU A 50 6.23 -14.45 -18.17
N SER A 51 7.16 -15.40 -18.14
CA SER A 51 7.20 -16.39 -17.06
C SER A 51 8.63 -16.78 -16.68
N ASN A 52 8.81 -17.16 -15.43
CA ASN A 52 10.02 -17.78 -14.92
C ASN A 52 9.67 -19.21 -14.45
N SER A 53 10.64 -20.13 -14.51
CA SER A 53 10.47 -21.52 -14.08
C SER A 53 10.65 -21.74 -12.56
N GLY A 54 10.66 -20.67 -11.75
CA GLY A 54 10.76 -20.70 -10.29
C GLY A 54 12.18 -20.63 -9.74
N THR A 55 13.18 -20.40 -10.60
CA THR A 55 14.57 -20.23 -10.20
C THR A 55 15.10 -18.90 -10.67
N TYR A 56 15.71 -18.15 -9.76
CA TYR A 56 16.40 -16.91 -10.05
C TYR A 56 17.87 -17.05 -9.75
N THR A 57 18.70 -16.84 -10.75
CA THR A 57 20.16 -16.82 -10.63
C THR A 57 20.63 -15.41 -10.98
N ALA A 58 21.35 -14.79 -10.07
CA ALA A 58 21.95 -13.49 -10.31
C ALA A 58 22.91 -13.56 -11.52
N ILE A 59 22.80 -12.58 -12.40
CA ILE A 59 23.66 -12.41 -13.57
C ILE A 59 24.67 -11.27 -13.38
N ASP A 60 24.48 -10.50 -12.34
CA ASP A 60 25.38 -9.47 -11.81
C ASP A 60 25.22 -9.39 -10.28
N ASP A 61 25.62 -8.30 -9.65
CA ASP A 61 25.52 -8.09 -8.21
C ASP A 61 24.09 -7.77 -7.73
N SER A 62 23.09 -7.78 -8.62
CA SER A 62 21.69 -7.51 -8.30
C SER A 62 20.99 -8.78 -7.82
N ASN A 63 20.12 -8.63 -6.83
CA ASN A 63 19.25 -9.70 -6.38
C ASN A 63 18.01 -9.79 -7.29
N ILE A 64 18.20 -10.41 -8.47
CA ILE A 64 17.11 -10.60 -9.44
C ILE A 64 16.20 -11.72 -8.92
N ASP A 65 14.96 -11.39 -8.59
CA ASP A 65 13.97 -12.29 -7.98
C ASP A 65 12.54 -12.09 -8.54
N SER A 66 12.43 -11.51 -9.73
CA SER A 66 11.14 -11.22 -10.36
C SER A 66 11.11 -11.54 -11.86
N VAL A 67 9.92 -11.64 -12.42
CA VAL A 67 9.73 -11.84 -13.87
C VAL A 67 10.09 -10.58 -14.66
N ILE A 68 9.71 -9.42 -14.18
CA ILE A 68 10.21 -8.13 -14.63
C ILE A 68 11.02 -7.52 -13.50
N TYR A 69 12.31 -7.32 -13.72
CA TYR A 69 13.19 -6.68 -12.76
C TYR A 69 13.78 -5.42 -13.35
N SER A 70 13.51 -4.27 -12.75
CA SER A 70 14.04 -2.99 -13.17
C SER A 70 14.88 -2.37 -12.05
N LYS A 71 16.07 -1.88 -12.43
CA LYS A 71 16.91 -1.04 -11.56
C LYS A 71 16.60 0.44 -11.71
N GLN A 72 15.68 0.77 -12.61
CA GLN A 72 15.39 2.13 -13.06
C GLN A 72 13.87 2.33 -13.11
N ASP A 73 13.45 3.55 -13.30
CA ASP A 73 12.04 3.91 -13.54
C ASP A 73 11.38 3.03 -14.59
N LEU A 74 10.28 2.38 -14.23
CA LEU A 74 9.50 1.54 -15.14
C LEU A 74 8.07 2.07 -15.29
N THR A 75 7.66 2.28 -16.53
CA THR A 75 6.28 2.62 -16.86
C THR A 75 5.67 1.56 -17.76
N LEU A 76 4.55 0.99 -17.33
CA LEU A 76 3.72 0.07 -18.11
C LEU A 76 2.53 0.83 -18.70
N ASN A 77 2.28 0.67 -19.99
CA ASN A 77 1.19 1.35 -20.67
C ASN A 77 0.69 0.58 -21.91
N GLY A 78 -0.29 1.16 -22.60
CA GLY A 78 -0.93 0.54 -23.78
C GLY A 78 -2.17 -0.26 -23.37
N THR A 79 -2.92 -0.77 -24.38
CA THR A 79 -4.25 -1.38 -24.18
C THR A 79 -4.27 -2.89 -24.40
N GLY A 80 -3.09 -3.51 -24.54
CA GLY A 80 -2.93 -4.97 -24.60
C GLY A 80 -3.03 -5.64 -23.22
N THR A 81 -2.79 -6.95 -23.24
CA THR A 81 -2.75 -7.79 -22.03
C THR A 81 -1.34 -8.30 -21.78
N LEU A 82 -0.91 -8.30 -20.52
CA LEU A 82 0.31 -8.94 -20.05
C LEU A 82 -0.01 -9.93 -18.93
N THR A 83 0.33 -11.19 -19.16
CA THR A 83 0.23 -12.26 -18.17
C THR A 83 1.61 -12.57 -17.61
N ILE A 84 1.76 -12.58 -16.29
CA ILE A 84 2.99 -12.84 -15.57
C ILE A 84 2.81 -14.03 -14.65
N SER A 85 3.78 -14.97 -14.73
CA SER A 85 3.84 -16.12 -13.80
C SER A 85 5.23 -16.21 -13.18
N SER A 86 5.30 -16.05 -11.85
CA SER A 86 6.51 -16.07 -11.03
C SER A 86 6.38 -17.06 -9.87
N PRO A 87 6.53 -18.36 -10.11
CA PRO A 87 6.35 -19.37 -9.07
C PRO A 87 7.45 -19.41 -7.99
N GLY A 88 8.50 -18.61 -8.09
CA GLY A 88 9.60 -18.57 -7.14
C GLY A 88 10.04 -17.17 -6.69
N GLY A 89 9.29 -16.13 -7.07
CA GLY A 89 9.67 -14.75 -6.72
C GLY A 89 8.55 -13.75 -6.95
N HIS A 90 8.92 -12.51 -7.20
CA HIS A 90 7.99 -11.42 -7.44
C HIS A 90 7.48 -11.39 -8.89
N GLY A 91 6.33 -10.76 -9.11
CA GLY A 91 5.83 -10.52 -10.46
C GLY A 91 6.63 -9.42 -11.15
N ILE A 92 6.55 -8.20 -10.68
CA ILE A 92 7.24 -7.02 -11.19
C ILE A 92 7.95 -6.32 -10.04
N VAL A 93 9.24 -6.02 -10.23
CA VAL A 93 10.06 -5.23 -9.31
C VAL A 93 10.64 -4.02 -10.03
N SER A 94 10.53 -2.84 -9.43
CA SER A 94 11.30 -1.66 -9.76
C SER A 94 12.07 -1.18 -8.52
N ASN A 95 13.38 -0.97 -8.65
CA ASN A 95 14.18 -0.40 -7.57
C ASN A 95 14.01 1.13 -7.47
N ASP A 96 13.29 1.71 -8.40
CA ASP A 96 12.87 3.11 -8.45
C ASP A 96 11.34 3.20 -8.51
N ASP A 97 10.80 4.09 -9.34
CA ASP A 97 9.36 4.26 -9.56
C ASP A 97 8.77 3.14 -10.45
N LEU A 98 7.59 2.66 -10.10
CA LEU A 98 6.74 1.81 -10.93
C LEU A 98 5.44 2.54 -11.25
N ALA A 99 5.20 2.82 -12.52
CA ALA A 99 3.96 3.43 -12.98
C ALA A 99 3.18 2.49 -13.91
N ILE A 100 1.87 2.34 -13.69
CA ILE A 100 0.95 1.63 -14.58
C ILE A 100 -0.13 2.64 -14.99
N THR A 101 -0.19 2.95 -16.28
CA THR A 101 -1.05 4.03 -16.77
C THR A 101 -2.21 3.56 -17.61
N ASP A 102 -2.20 2.34 -18.08
CA ASP A 102 -3.27 1.66 -18.83
C ASP A 102 -2.91 0.18 -19.03
N GLY A 103 -3.81 -0.64 -19.58
CA GLY A 103 -3.58 -2.04 -19.92
C GLY A 103 -4.22 -3.03 -18.98
N THR A 104 -4.15 -4.30 -19.38
CA THR A 104 -4.65 -5.43 -18.58
C THR A 104 -3.48 -6.28 -18.10
N TYR A 105 -3.37 -6.51 -16.82
CA TYR A 105 -2.27 -7.25 -16.18
C TYR A 105 -2.83 -8.38 -15.32
N ASN A 106 -2.41 -9.62 -15.64
CA ASN A 106 -2.73 -10.81 -14.85
C ASN A 106 -1.43 -11.34 -14.25
N ILE A 107 -1.27 -11.21 -12.94
CA ILE A 107 -0.02 -11.48 -12.25
C ILE A 107 -0.23 -12.56 -11.20
N THR A 108 0.56 -13.63 -11.29
CA THR A 108 0.65 -14.67 -10.25
C THR A 108 2.09 -14.75 -9.78
N ALA A 109 2.33 -14.53 -8.49
CA ALA A 109 3.66 -14.49 -7.90
C ALA A 109 3.70 -15.25 -6.56
N ALA A 110 4.80 -15.96 -6.32
CA ALA A 110 5.03 -16.62 -5.04
C ALA A 110 5.46 -15.63 -3.93
N SER A 111 5.86 -14.42 -4.30
CA SER A 111 6.16 -13.31 -3.39
C SER A 111 5.24 -12.13 -3.70
N HIS A 112 5.71 -10.87 -3.71
CA HIS A 112 4.85 -9.73 -4.04
C HIS A 112 4.43 -9.73 -5.52
N GLY A 113 3.21 -9.32 -5.80
CA GLY A 113 2.73 -9.15 -7.17
C GLY A 113 3.43 -8.00 -7.87
N LEU A 114 3.33 -6.80 -7.32
CA LEU A 114 4.03 -5.58 -7.70
C LEU A 114 4.87 -5.11 -6.51
N LYS A 115 6.13 -4.80 -6.75
CA LYS A 115 7.03 -4.22 -5.75
C LYS A 115 7.79 -3.04 -6.35
N ALA A 116 7.86 -1.94 -5.62
CA ALA A 116 8.72 -0.81 -5.97
C ALA A 116 9.42 -0.26 -4.72
N ASN A 117 10.62 0.29 -4.88
CA ASN A 117 11.30 0.97 -3.79
C ASN A 117 10.69 2.36 -3.58
N ASP A 118 10.67 3.21 -4.60
CA ASP A 118 10.34 4.62 -4.43
C ASP A 118 8.83 4.90 -4.48
N SER A 119 8.13 4.40 -5.49
CA SER A 119 6.68 4.53 -5.52
C SER A 119 5.98 3.56 -6.47
N ILE A 120 4.70 3.32 -6.19
CA ILE A 120 3.79 2.68 -7.15
C ILE A 120 2.67 3.66 -7.49
N ARG A 121 2.52 3.94 -8.80
CA ARG A 121 1.47 4.82 -9.32
C ARG A 121 0.60 4.07 -10.31
N ILE A 122 -0.70 3.97 -10.02
CA ILE A 122 -1.69 3.34 -10.89
C ILE A 122 -2.68 4.40 -11.32
N THR A 123 -2.80 4.59 -12.64
CA THR A 123 -3.64 5.63 -13.21
C THR A 123 -4.38 5.11 -14.46
N GLY A 124 -5.29 5.90 -15.00
CA GLY A 124 -6.00 5.57 -16.25
C GLY A 124 -6.97 4.39 -16.10
N GLY A 125 -7.18 3.67 -17.21
CA GLY A 125 -8.08 2.52 -17.30
C GLY A 125 -7.43 1.18 -16.94
N SER A 126 -6.38 1.17 -16.14
CA SER A 126 -5.63 -0.04 -15.78
C SER A 126 -6.52 -1.10 -15.15
N GLN A 127 -6.35 -2.36 -15.60
CA GLN A 127 -7.02 -3.52 -15.04
C GLN A 127 -5.96 -4.48 -14.49
N LEU A 128 -5.94 -4.66 -13.18
CA LEU A 128 -4.99 -5.52 -12.49
C LEU A 128 -5.73 -6.68 -11.81
N THR A 129 -5.24 -7.89 -12.08
CA THR A 129 -5.61 -9.09 -11.32
C THR A 129 -4.32 -9.68 -10.77
N VAL A 130 -4.17 -9.69 -9.45
CA VAL A 130 -2.94 -10.08 -8.76
C VAL A 130 -3.24 -11.20 -7.77
N THR A 131 -2.50 -12.31 -7.89
CA THR A 131 -2.44 -13.37 -6.87
C THR A 131 -1.01 -13.43 -6.35
N ALA A 132 -0.80 -13.21 -5.07
CA ALA A 132 0.52 -13.07 -4.46
C ALA A 132 0.65 -13.89 -3.17
N GLY A 133 1.82 -14.56 -3.01
CA GLY A 133 2.15 -15.28 -1.78
C GLY A 133 2.72 -14.38 -0.66
N LYS A 134 2.85 -13.08 -0.94
CA LYS A 134 3.07 -12.00 0.01
C LYS A 134 2.09 -10.87 -0.32
N ASP A 135 2.52 -9.60 -0.30
CA ASP A 135 1.62 -8.50 -0.61
C ASP A 135 1.29 -8.43 -2.11
N GLY A 136 0.08 -8.04 -2.42
CA GLY A 136 -0.34 -7.85 -3.79
C GLY A 136 0.39 -6.69 -4.46
N ILE A 137 0.37 -5.51 -3.84
CA ILE A 137 1.02 -4.27 -4.28
C ILE A 137 1.80 -3.70 -3.10
N HIS A 138 3.13 -3.53 -3.26
CA HIS A 138 4.03 -3.16 -2.17
C HIS A 138 5.03 -2.08 -2.57
N ALA A 139 4.92 -0.87 -2.01
CA ALA A 139 5.95 0.16 -2.07
C ALA A 139 6.78 0.10 -0.78
N GLU A 140 8.10 -0.18 -0.91
CA GLU A 140 8.93 -0.71 0.17
C GLU A 140 9.60 0.35 1.04
N ASN A 141 10.01 1.50 0.47
CA ASN A 141 10.83 2.47 1.18
C ASN A 141 10.13 3.05 2.41
N ASP A 142 10.69 2.79 3.59
CA ASP A 142 10.22 3.31 4.88
C ASP A 142 11.23 4.27 5.53
N GLU A 143 12.39 4.49 4.90
CA GLU A 143 13.45 5.36 5.41
C GLU A 143 13.26 6.82 5.00
N ASP A 144 12.87 7.07 3.73
CA ASP A 144 12.60 8.41 3.20
C ASP A 144 11.09 8.65 3.10
N PRO A 145 10.50 9.55 3.91
CA PRO A 145 9.06 9.79 3.91
C PRO A 145 8.51 10.40 2.60
N SER A 146 9.37 10.78 1.67
CA SER A 146 8.98 11.20 0.32
C SER A 146 8.90 10.05 -0.68
N LEU A 147 9.42 8.89 -0.34
CA LEU A 147 9.44 7.66 -1.12
C LEU A 147 8.51 6.61 -0.47
N GLY A 148 8.47 5.40 -1.02
CA GLY A 148 7.69 4.28 -0.49
C GLY A 148 6.17 4.49 -0.54
N PHE A 149 5.67 5.38 -1.39
CA PHE A 149 4.25 5.70 -1.43
C PHE A 149 3.48 4.95 -2.53
N VAL A 150 2.19 4.81 -2.31
CA VAL A 150 1.25 4.29 -3.32
C VAL A 150 0.24 5.39 -3.70
N TYR A 151 0.10 5.65 -5.00
CA TYR A 151 -0.89 6.55 -5.55
C TYR A 151 -1.76 5.85 -6.58
N ILE A 152 -3.07 5.82 -6.35
CA ILE A 152 -4.05 5.24 -7.27
C ILE A 152 -5.07 6.32 -7.62
N SER A 153 -5.11 6.75 -8.89
CA SER A 153 -6.08 7.75 -9.34
C SER A 153 -7.34 7.13 -9.90
N ASP A 154 -7.24 5.93 -10.48
CA ASP A 154 -8.34 5.16 -11.06
C ASP A 154 -7.85 3.75 -11.40
N GLY A 155 -8.75 2.85 -11.78
CA GLY A 155 -8.47 1.49 -12.24
C GLY A 155 -9.44 0.47 -11.67
N THR A 156 -9.35 -0.75 -12.20
CA THR A 156 -10.01 -1.93 -11.64
C THR A 156 -8.93 -2.86 -11.10
N ILE A 157 -8.90 -3.05 -9.80
CA ILE A 157 -7.83 -3.75 -9.11
C ILE A 157 -8.42 -4.88 -8.29
N ALA A 158 -8.10 -6.12 -8.67
CA ALA A 158 -8.43 -7.33 -7.93
C ALA A 158 -7.14 -7.93 -7.36
N VAL A 159 -7.09 -8.12 -6.07
CA VAL A 159 -5.93 -8.68 -5.34
C VAL A 159 -6.39 -9.83 -4.46
N GLU A 160 -5.66 -10.94 -4.56
CA GLU A 160 -5.67 -12.05 -3.62
C GLU A 160 -4.23 -12.22 -3.11
N ALA A 161 -3.99 -11.92 -1.84
CA ALA A 161 -2.67 -11.90 -1.23
C ALA A 161 -2.64 -12.71 0.06
N GLU A 162 -1.53 -13.43 0.31
CA GLU A 162 -1.31 -14.08 1.61
C GLU A 162 -0.84 -13.07 2.67
N GLY A 163 -0.23 -11.95 2.24
CA GLY A 163 0.12 -10.79 3.05
C GLY A 163 -0.91 -9.66 2.91
N ASP A 164 -0.41 -8.42 2.85
CA ASP A 164 -1.25 -7.24 2.68
C ASP A 164 -1.77 -7.13 1.22
N GLY A 165 -3.00 -6.67 1.03
CA GLY A 165 -3.53 -6.45 -0.31
C GLY A 165 -2.77 -5.34 -1.02
N ILE A 166 -2.73 -4.13 -0.42
CA ILE A 166 -1.99 -2.96 -0.90
C ILE A 166 -1.24 -2.36 0.29
N SER A 167 0.09 -2.27 0.20
CA SER A 167 0.97 -1.79 1.27
C SER A 167 1.87 -0.64 0.80
N ALA A 168 1.98 0.41 1.60
CA ALA A 168 2.89 1.53 1.38
C ALA A 168 3.80 1.72 2.59
N GLY A 169 5.11 1.78 2.36
CA GLY A 169 6.13 2.06 3.37
C GLY A 169 6.08 3.49 3.92
N SER A 170 5.39 4.39 3.21
CA SER A 170 5.12 5.75 3.68
C SER A 170 3.63 6.09 3.55
N TYR A 171 3.26 7.08 2.78
CA TYR A 171 1.86 7.50 2.64
C TYR A 171 1.15 6.80 1.46
N MET A 172 -0.19 6.77 1.53
CA MET A 172 -1.00 6.26 0.43
C MET A 172 -2.12 7.24 0.09
N GLN A 173 -2.37 7.39 -1.21
CA GLN A 173 -3.50 8.15 -1.70
C GLN A 173 -4.29 7.37 -2.75
N ILE A 174 -5.58 7.19 -2.50
CA ILE A 174 -6.53 6.59 -3.46
C ILE A 174 -7.57 7.66 -3.81
N ALA A 175 -7.58 8.07 -5.08
CA ALA A 175 -8.51 9.10 -5.54
C ALA A 175 -9.83 8.51 -6.03
N ALA A 176 -9.78 7.39 -6.75
CA ALA A 176 -10.92 6.64 -7.28
C ALA A 176 -10.49 5.22 -7.65
N GLY A 177 -11.40 4.41 -8.20
CA GLY A 177 -11.16 3.06 -8.70
C GLY A 177 -12.17 2.05 -8.16
N THR A 178 -12.07 0.82 -8.65
CA THR A 178 -12.83 -0.33 -8.16
C THR A 178 -11.87 -1.37 -7.62
N PHE A 179 -12.04 -1.75 -6.37
CA PHE A 179 -11.15 -2.62 -5.64
C PHE A 179 -11.88 -3.86 -5.14
N GLN A 180 -11.30 -5.02 -5.42
CA GLN A 180 -11.67 -6.28 -4.80
C GLN A 180 -10.42 -6.87 -4.17
N ILE A 181 -10.34 -6.89 -2.85
CA ILE A 181 -9.13 -7.24 -2.11
C ILE A 181 -9.47 -8.37 -1.13
N GLN A 182 -8.69 -9.45 -1.23
CA GLN A 182 -8.64 -10.49 -0.20
C GLN A 182 -7.21 -10.57 0.34
N ALA A 183 -7.04 -10.41 1.65
CA ALA A 183 -5.74 -10.44 2.33
C ALA A 183 -5.74 -11.52 3.42
N GLY A 184 -4.65 -12.31 3.49
CA GLY A 184 -4.50 -13.38 4.48
C GLY A 184 -5.56 -14.49 4.39
N GLY A 185 -6.18 -14.66 3.21
CA GLY A 185 -7.27 -15.62 2.99
C GLY A 185 -8.63 -15.17 3.53
N GLY A 186 -8.76 -13.90 3.95
CA GLY A 186 -10.02 -13.29 4.36
C GLY A 186 -10.29 -13.35 5.88
N SER A 187 -11.35 -12.68 6.30
CA SER A 187 -11.75 -12.45 7.70
C SER A 187 -11.96 -13.73 8.51
N GLU A 188 -12.38 -14.82 7.86
CA GLU A 188 -12.51 -16.13 8.53
C GLU A 188 -11.17 -16.68 9.07
N ASN A 189 -10.04 -16.17 8.59
CA ASN A 189 -8.69 -16.52 9.05
C ASN A 189 -8.15 -15.56 10.15
N GLY A 190 -8.94 -14.61 10.59
CA GLY A 190 -8.58 -13.71 11.68
C GLY A 190 -8.20 -14.46 12.94
N THR A 191 -7.07 -14.10 13.54
CA THR A 191 -6.53 -14.77 14.75
C THR A 191 -6.84 -14.02 16.04
N LYS A 192 -7.39 -12.82 15.96
CA LYS A 192 -7.78 -12.06 17.16
C LYS A 192 -9.06 -12.64 17.75
N GLU A 193 -8.94 -13.18 18.96
CA GLU A 193 -10.09 -13.46 19.79
C GLU A 193 -10.77 -12.13 20.10
N SER A 194 -12.05 -11.98 19.72
CA SER A 194 -12.84 -10.82 20.10
C SER A 194 -12.74 -10.64 21.62
N SER A 195 -12.18 -9.51 22.04
CA SER A 195 -12.07 -9.15 23.47
C SER A 195 -13.43 -8.76 24.05
N ASP A 196 -14.49 -9.47 23.71
CA ASP A 196 -15.81 -9.36 24.32
C ASP A 196 -15.84 -9.88 25.76
N SER A 197 -14.77 -9.61 26.52
CA SER A 197 -14.79 -9.76 27.98
C SER A 197 -15.23 -8.47 28.67
N TRP A 198 -16.30 -7.87 28.22
CA TRP A 198 -17.05 -6.85 28.97
C TRP A 198 -18.09 -7.48 29.88
N GLY A 199 -17.80 -8.61 30.53
CA GLY A 199 -18.85 -9.34 31.23
C GLY A 199 -18.48 -10.13 32.45
N GLU A 200 -17.35 -9.92 33.12
CA GLU A 200 -17.12 -10.57 34.42
C GLU A 200 -16.50 -9.68 35.51
N PHE A 201 -17.17 -8.54 35.77
CA PHE A 201 -17.09 -7.98 37.10
C PHE A 201 -18.01 -8.78 38.01
N ARG A 202 -17.74 -10.07 38.14
CA ARG A 202 -18.31 -10.88 39.21
C ARG A 202 -17.44 -10.71 40.45
N GLY A 203 -17.93 -9.83 41.35
CA GLY A 203 -17.37 -9.65 42.68
C GLY A 203 -17.10 -10.97 43.40
N GLY A 204 -15.81 -11.32 43.53
CA GLY A 204 -15.35 -12.37 44.40
C GLY A 204 -15.64 -12.05 45.85
N GLY A 205 -16.75 -12.55 46.38
CA GLY A 205 -17.04 -12.56 47.80
C GLY A 205 -16.15 -13.54 48.54
N GLY A 206 -15.14 -13.06 49.27
CA GLY A 206 -14.45 -13.85 50.28
C GLY A 206 -15.34 -14.03 51.52
N PRO A 207 -15.31 -15.18 52.22
CA PRO A 207 -16.14 -15.47 53.38
C PRO A 207 -15.50 -14.99 54.67
N GLY A 208 -16.26 -14.30 55.53
CA GLY A 208 -15.79 -14.11 56.90
C GLY A 208 -16.59 -13.10 57.76
N GLY A 209 -17.61 -13.55 58.46
CA GLY A 209 -17.83 -13.29 59.88
C GLY A 209 -18.52 -12.00 60.35
N GLY A 210 -19.72 -12.15 60.93
CA GLY A 210 -20.09 -11.40 62.10
C GLY A 210 -21.10 -10.27 61.95
N SER A 211 -22.40 -10.57 62.18
CA SER A 211 -23.43 -9.61 62.68
C SER A 211 -23.16 -9.17 64.14
N PRO A 212 -23.84 -8.18 64.76
CA PRO A 212 -25.20 -7.71 64.46
C PRO A 212 -25.51 -6.22 64.77
N ALA A 213 -26.66 -5.80 64.25
CA ALA A 213 -27.63 -4.85 64.83
C ALA A 213 -27.29 -3.36 65.06
N GLY A 214 -28.05 -2.48 64.40
CA GLY A 214 -28.20 -1.08 64.77
C GLY A 214 -29.25 -0.37 63.94
N LYS A 215 -30.45 -0.17 64.53
CA LYS A 215 -31.57 0.58 63.95
C LYS A 215 -31.32 2.08 63.96
N GLY A 216 -31.88 2.83 62.99
CA GLY A 216 -32.07 4.29 63.01
C GLY A 216 -32.43 4.81 61.63
N GLN A 217 -33.55 4.91 61.27
CA GLN A 217 -34.71 5.82 61.18
C GLN A 217 -34.36 7.26 60.73
N GLY A 218 -34.90 7.65 59.56
CA GLY A 218 -35.60 8.90 59.33
C GLY A 218 -34.83 10.04 58.68
N GLY A 219 -35.43 10.63 57.66
CA GLY A 219 -35.17 11.99 57.24
C GLY A 219 -35.46 12.31 55.79
N GLU A 220 -36.70 12.61 55.46
CA GLU A 220 -37.19 13.29 54.27
C GLU A 220 -36.63 14.73 54.20
N GLY A 221 -36.43 15.26 52.98
CA GLY A 221 -36.17 16.69 52.76
C GLY A 221 -35.87 17.06 51.33
N GLN A 222 -36.84 17.11 50.48
CA GLN A 222 -37.38 18.22 49.69
C GLN A 222 -36.37 19.23 49.10
N ALA A 223 -36.39 19.33 47.75
CA ALA A 223 -35.93 20.47 46.96
C ALA A 223 -36.76 21.73 47.25
N PRO A 224 -36.35 22.95 46.89
CA PRO A 224 -36.61 23.49 45.58
C PRO A 224 -35.64 24.58 45.05
N GLY A 225 -35.70 24.80 43.75
CA GLY A 225 -35.92 26.13 43.14
C GLY A 225 -34.75 26.93 42.60
N ARG A 226 -34.62 26.92 41.28
CA ARG A 226 -34.78 28.03 40.34
C ARG A 226 -33.99 29.34 40.53
N THR A 227 -33.29 29.72 39.46
CA THR A 227 -33.22 30.95 38.62
C THR A 227 -31.77 31.19 38.28
N GLY A 228 -31.33 31.31 37.01
CA GLY A 228 -31.70 32.34 36.05
C GLY A 228 -30.48 33.28 35.89
N GLY A 229 -29.86 33.37 34.72
CA GLY A 229 -28.78 34.35 34.41
C GLY A 229 -27.98 33.94 33.17
N ARG A 230 -28.25 34.39 32.17
CA ARG A 230 -28.02 35.01 30.87
C ARG A 230 -26.57 35.47 30.67
N SER A 231 -26.04 34.99 29.48
CA SER A 231 -25.16 35.61 28.50
C SER A 231 -23.80 36.17 28.94
N GLU A 232 -22.73 35.66 28.25
CA GLU A 232 -22.03 36.52 27.28
C GLU A 232 -21.12 35.68 26.40
N SER A 233 -21.09 36.09 25.16
CA SER A 233 -20.30 35.62 24.03
C SER A 233 -18.81 35.80 24.28
N GLY A 234 -18.03 34.74 24.09
CA GLY A 234 -16.59 34.78 23.94
C GLY A 234 -16.21 34.04 22.65
N GLU A 235 -15.89 34.78 21.63
CA GLU A 235 -15.19 34.26 20.45
C GLU A 235 -13.85 33.69 20.91
N ALA A 236 -13.72 32.38 20.86
CA ALA A 236 -12.42 31.73 20.90
C ALA A 236 -12.00 31.51 19.45
N GLY A 237 -11.01 32.29 19.00
CA GLY A 237 -10.41 32.14 17.69
C GLY A 237 -9.84 30.74 17.51
N SER A 238 -10.30 30.06 16.50
CA SER A 238 -9.68 28.87 15.99
C SER A 238 -8.32 29.26 15.41
N SER A 239 -7.26 28.94 16.12
CA SER A 239 -5.93 28.89 15.51
C SER A 239 -5.92 27.71 14.56
N GLU A 240 -6.06 27.97 13.27
CA GLU A 240 -5.67 27.02 12.22
C GLU A 240 -4.18 26.72 12.42
N ILE A 241 -3.91 25.55 12.97
CA ILE A 241 -2.56 24.97 12.85
C ILE A 241 -2.47 24.53 11.41
N ALA A 242 -1.70 25.28 10.62
CA ALA A 242 -1.36 24.92 9.26
C ALA A 242 -0.67 23.55 9.28
N SER A 243 -1.34 22.52 8.78
CA SER A 243 -0.72 21.24 8.46
C SER A 243 0.47 21.49 7.53
N PRO A 244 1.61 20.78 7.72
CA PRO A 244 2.73 20.89 6.79
C PRO A 244 2.25 20.57 5.39
N ALA A 245 2.68 21.38 4.42
CA ALA A 245 2.32 21.23 3.03
C ALA A 245 2.79 19.84 2.55
N LYS A 246 1.83 18.94 2.29
CA LYS A 246 2.11 17.65 1.65
C LYS A 246 2.74 17.94 0.29
N PRO A 247 3.77 17.19 -0.11
CA PRO A 247 4.30 17.31 -1.45
C PRO A 247 3.15 17.06 -2.44
N SER A 248 2.86 18.03 -3.29
CA SER A 248 1.88 17.88 -4.34
C SER A 248 2.48 16.99 -5.41
N VAL A 249 2.05 15.75 -5.49
CA VAL A 249 2.41 14.87 -6.60
C VAL A 249 1.67 15.38 -7.83
N SER A 250 2.36 16.14 -8.66
CA SER A 250 1.87 16.55 -9.96
C SER A 250 1.97 15.34 -10.89
N VAL A 251 0.85 14.77 -11.29
CA VAL A 251 0.80 13.85 -12.42
C VAL A 251 1.00 14.72 -13.67
N GLU A 252 2.23 14.82 -14.16
CA GLU A 252 2.47 15.40 -15.48
C GLU A 252 1.88 14.45 -16.52
N ASN A 253 0.85 14.92 -17.20
CA ASN A 253 0.35 14.31 -18.42
C ASN A 253 1.49 14.37 -19.44
N LEU A 254 2.15 13.25 -19.66
CA LEU A 254 3.12 13.09 -20.76
C LEU A 254 2.36 13.06 -22.09
N SER A 255 1.93 14.22 -22.56
CA SER A 255 1.64 14.40 -23.97
C SER A 255 2.97 14.41 -24.72
N ALA A 256 3.08 13.49 -25.65
CA ALA A 256 4.20 13.44 -26.57
C ALA A 256 4.29 14.76 -27.34
N GLU A 257 5.34 15.56 -27.10
CA GLU A 257 5.94 16.38 -28.17
C GLU A 257 7.28 16.99 -27.78
N SER A 258 8.16 16.86 -28.76
CA SER A 258 9.34 17.66 -29.13
C SER A 258 10.60 17.56 -28.28
N LEU A 259 11.55 16.88 -28.94
CA LEU A 259 12.99 17.11 -28.80
C LEU A 259 13.33 18.58 -29.04
N SER A 260 14.05 19.19 -28.12
CA SER A 260 15.01 20.21 -28.44
C SER A 260 16.24 20.08 -27.52
N THR A 261 17.33 19.85 -28.19
CA THR A 261 18.71 19.85 -27.67
C THR A 261 19.08 21.20 -27.08
N GLU A 262 19.69 21.23 -25.89
CA GLU A 262 20.79 22.16 -25.66
C GLU A 262 21.83 21.55 -24.70
N SER A 263 23.08 21.69 -25.14
CA SER A 263 24.33 21.24 -24.60
C SER A 263 24.90 22.26 -23.61
N SER A 264 25.54 21.82 -22.54
CA SER A 264 26.93 22.20 -22.19
C SER A 264 27.26 21.91 -20.72
N THR A 265 28.18 21.03 -20.55
CA THR A 265 29.60 21.16 -20.12
C THR A 265 29.87 21.31 -18.62
N THR A 266 30.52 20.23 -18.12
CA THR A 266 31.73 20.13 -17.24
C THR A 266 31.71 20.89 -15.90
N GLU A 267 32.13 20.32 -14.78
CA GLU A 267 33.46 19.78 -14.44
C GLU A 267 33.42 19.01 -13.09
N ASN A 268 34.16 17.93 -13.09
CA ASN A 268 34.99 17.29 -12.09
C ASN A 268 35.02 17.78 -10.64
N SER A 269 34.87 16.85 -9.70
CA SER A 269 36.00 16.40 -8.84
C SER A 269 35.56 15.35 -7.82
N ASP A 270 36.11 14.16 -7.97
CA ASP A 270 36.37 13.16 -6.93
C ASP A 270 37.55 13.67 -6.02
N PRO A 271 37.77 13.21 -4.77
CA PRO A 271 38.03 11.82 -4.45
C PRO A 271 37.63 11.27 -3.06
N ALA A 272 37.43 9.93 -3.04
CA ALA A 272 38.03 8.95 -2.11
C ALA A 272 37.55 8.82 -0.67
N GLU A 273 37.13 7.54 -0.44
CA GLU A 273 37.38 6.64 0.69
C GLU A 273 36.88 7.03 2.10
N ASP A 274 36.02 6.22 2.67
CA ASP A 274 36.46 5.25 3.69
C ASP A 274 35.38 4.20 4.00
N SER A 275 35.85 2.97 4.09
CA SER A 275 35.15 1.75 4.48
C SER A 275 34.80 1.75 5.96
N SER A 276 33.59 1.34 6.32
CA SER A 276 33.45 0.47 7.50
C SER A 276 32.14 -0.34 7.41
N ALA A 277 32.29 -1.64 7.16
CA ALA A 277 31.25 -2.62 7.38
C ALA A 277 30.94 -2.68 8.89
N ASP A 278 29.70 -2.40 9.25
CA ASP A 278 29.16 -2.91 10.50
C ASP A 278 27.93 -3.76 10.17
N GLY A 279 28.12 -5.08 10.29
CA GLY A 279 27.07 -6.07 10.16
C GLY A 279 26.17 -6.05 11.40
N SER A 280 25.16 -5.23 11.38
CA SER A 280 24.05 -5.37 12.31
C SER A 280 23.09 -6.40 11.73
N LYS A 281 23.26 -7.65 12.17
CA LYS A 281 22.30 -8.72 11.99
C LYS A 281 21.10 -8.40 12.87
N SER A 282 20.09 -7.72 12.30
CA SER A 282 18.78 -7.63 12.90
C SER A 282 18.23 -9.05 13.00
N THR A 283 18.05 -9.53 14.23
CA THR A 283 17.16 -10.66 14.52
C THR A 283 15.77 -10.21 14.10
N GLU A 284 15.32 -10.71 12.96
CA GLU A 284 13.90 -10.69 12.61
C GLU A 284 13.20 -11.46 13.73
N GLU A 285 12.54 -10.76 14.64
CA GLU A 285 11.47 -11.35 15.43
C GLU A 285 10.42 -11.76 14.41
N GLU A 286 10.03 -13.03 14.39
CA GLU A 286 8.91 -13.53 13.61
C GLU A 286 7.64 -12.87 14.14
N SER A 287 7.40 -11.61 13.74
CA SER A 287 6.08 -11.03 13.83
C SER A 287 5.18 -11.79 12.87
N SER A 288 3.99 -12.17 13.29
CA SER A 288 2.98 -12.75 12.40
C SER A 288 2.88 -11.87 11.14
N PRO A 289 2.82 -12.47 9.94
CA PRO A 289 2.75 -11.70 8.71
C PRO A 289 1.55 -10.74 8.77
N SER A 290 1.74 -9.50 8.34
CA SER A 290 0.65 -8.54 8.18
C SER A 290 -0.30 -9.04 7.08
N MET A 291 -1.61 -8.99 7.31
CA MET A 291 -2.65 -9.50 6.41
C MET A 291 -3.78 -8.48 6.27
N LYS A 292 -3.38 -7.21 6.08
CA LYS A 292 -4.29 -6.07 5.99
C LYS A 292 -4.78 -5.86 4.57
N GLY A 293 -6.02 -5.40 4.41
CA GLY A 293 -6.55 -5.10 3.09
C GLY A 293 -5.79 -3.97 2.40
N VAL A 294 -5.76 -2.79 3.01
CA VAL A 294 -5.04 -1.59 2.57
C VAL A 294 -4.25 -1.04 3.75
N LYS A 295 -2.94 -0.89 3.61
CA LYS A 295 -2.04 -0.48 4.68
C LYS A 295 -1.11 0.65 4.24
N ALA A 296 -0.97 1.67 5.08
CA ALA A 296 0.04 2.71 4.94
C ALA A 296 0.82 2.86 6.25
N ALA A 297 2.15 2.96 6.18
CA ALA A 297 2.96 3.29 7.35
C ALA A 297 2.82 4.76 7.77
N GLY A 298 2.47 5.64 6.82
CA GLY A 298 2.13 7.05 7.07
C GLY A 298 0.65 7.33 6.81
N ASP A 299 0.34 8.58 6.46
CA ASP A 299 -1.03 9.02 6.21
C ASP A 299 -1.70 8.27 5.05
N LEU A 300 -2.97 7.88 5.24
CA LEU A 300 -3.81 7.30 4.21
C LEU A 300 -4.95 8.25 3.84
N LEU A 301 -5.04 8.62 2.56
CA LEU A 301 -6.11 9.45 2.03
C LEU A 301 -6.92 8.68 0.98
N ILE A 302 -8.20 8.45 1.25
CA ILE A 302 -9.17 7.91 0.28
C ILE A 302 -10.15 9.04 -0.09
N SER A 303 -10.16 9.42 -1.36
CA SER A 303 -11.01 10.49 -1.86
C SER A 303 -12.28 10.00 -2.54
N GLY A 304 -12.35 8.72 -2.88
CA GLY A 304 -13.49 8.04 -3.49
C GLY A 304 -13.12 6.62 -3.92
N GLY A 305 -14.01 5.95 -4.62
CA GLY A 305 -13.83 4.59 -5.12
C GLY A 305 -14.85 3.60 -4.56
N SER A 306 -14.82 2.38 -5.09
CA SER A 306 -15.66 1.27 -4.63
C SER A 306 -14.75 0.15 -4.15
N PHE A 307 -14.91 -0.27 -2.91
CA PHE A 307 -14.06 -1.25 -2.24
C PHE A 307 -14.88 -2.43 -1.76
N THR A 308 -14.43 -3.62 -2.10
CA THR A 308 -14.84 -4.88 -1.47
C THR A 308 -13.57 -5.46 -0.86
N ILE A 309 -13.49 -5.49 0.46
CA ILE A 309 -12.30 -5.93 1.20
C ILE A 309 -12.69 -7.07 2.12
N ASP A 310 -11.92 -8.16 2.08
CA ASP A 310 -12.00 -9.28 2.99
C ASP A 310 -10.59 -9.60 3.48
N SER A 311 -10.30 -9.29 4.74
CA SER A 311 -8.94 -9.35 5.31
C SER A 311 -8.91 -10.12 6.62
N ALA A 312 -7.85 -10.89 6.83
CA ALA A 312 -7.65 -11.64 8.08
C ALA A 312 -7.19 -10.77 9.26
N ASP A 313 -6.69 -9.58 9.00
CA ASP A 313 -6.34 -8.51 9.95
C ASP A 313 -7.17 -7.27 9.60
N ASP A 314 -6.73 -6.04 9.92
CA ASP A 314 -7.46 -4.80 9.63
C ASP A 314 -7.74 -4.65 8.12
N SER A 315 -8.94 -4.18 7.77
CA SER A 315 -9.24 -3.98 6.36
C SER A 315 -8.63 -2.69 5.80
N ILE A 316 -8.64 -1.61 6.55
CA ILE A 316 -8.00 -0.33 6.21
C ILE A 316 -7.16 0.13 7.39
N HIS A 317 -5.86 0.21 7.23
CA HIS A 317 -4.91 0.48 8.30
C HIS A 317 -3.94 1.63 7.98
N SER A 318 -3.63 2.44 8.99
CA SER A 318 -2.54 3.42 8.92
C SER A 318 -1.87 3.55 10.29
N ASN A 319 -0.53 3.49 10.31
CA ASN A 319 0.26 3.81 11.51
C ASN A 319 0.29 5.33 11.82
N SER A 320 -0.45 6.14 11.10
CA SER A 320 -0.63 7.59 11.31
C SER A 320 -2.11 7.93 11.23
N SER A 321 -2.52 8.76 10.27
CA SER A 321 -3.89 9.23 10.16
C SER A 321 -4.59 8.74 8.89
N ILE A 322 -5.87 8.39 9.02
CA ILE A 322 -6.73 8.04 7.89
C ILE A 322 -7.72 9.18 7.62
N THR A 323 -7.82 9.60 6.37
CA THR A 323 -8.85 10.52 5.90
C THR A 323 -9.66 9.88 4.78
N ILE A 324 -10.95 9.64 5.01
CA ILE A 324 -11.89 9.17 3.99
C ILE A 324 -12.82 10.33 3.63
N LYS A 325 -12.72 10.80 2.37
CA LYS A 325 -13.55 11.92 1.87
C LYS A 325 -14.85 11.45 1.25
N ASP A 326 -14.83 10.30 0.58
CA ASP A 326 -15.98 9.64 -0.04
C ASP A 326 -15.61 8.20 -0.40
N GLY A 327 -16.58 7.38 -0.81
CA GLY A 327 -16.39 6.01 -1.29
C GLY A 327 -17.52 5.09 -0.86
N VAL A 328 -17.54 3.91 -1.46
CA VAL A 328 -18.44 2.82 -1.10
C VAL A 328 -17.60 1.64 -0.65
N PHE A 329 -17.85 1.15 0.54
CA PHE A 329 -17.05 0.12 1.20
C PHE A 329 -17.95 -1.03 1.66
N GLU A 330 -17.65 -2.23 1.17
CA GLU A 330 -18.14 -3.51 1.66
C GLU A 330 -16.94 -4.20 2.32
N ILE A 331 -16.96 -4.31 3.64
CA ILE A 331 -15.81 -4.77 4.42
C ILE A 331 -16.20 -6.00 5.24
N ALA A 332 -15.37 -7.04 5.13
CA ALA A 332 -15.27 -8.14 6.09
C ALA A 332 -13.86 -8.11 6.69
N SER A 333 -13.75 -8.05 8.01
CA SER A 333 -12.46 -7.91 8.70
C SER A 333 -12.33 -8.96 9.80
N GLY A 334 -11.14 -9.55 9.90
CA GLY A 334 -10.80 -10.45 11.00
C GLY A 334 -10.33 -9.73 12.26
N ASP A 335 -10.11 -8.41 12.17
CA ASP A 335 -9.85 -7.50 13.29
C ASP A 335 -10.61 -6.19 13.08
N ASP A 336 -9.96 -5.04 12.94
CA ASP A 336 -10.64 -3.78 12.77
C ASP A 336 -11.00 -3.49 11.31
N ALA A 337 -12.22 -3.03 11.03
CA ALA A 337 -12.59 -2.61 9.68
C ALA A 337 -11.80 -1.38 9.23
N VAL A 338 -11.50 -0.44 10.13
CA VAL A 338 -10.69 0.75 9.90
C VAL A 338 -9.89 1.08 11.15
N HIS A 339 -8.58 1.01 11.08
CA HIS A 339 -7.66 1.29 12.17
C HIS A 339 -6.70 2.44 11.82
N ALA A 340 -6.58 3.43 12.68
CA ALA A 340 -5.62 4.52 12.55
C ALA A 340 -4.97 4.78 13.92
N ASP A 341 -3.63 4.76 13.97
CA ASP A 341 -2.89 4.97 15.22
C ASP A 341 -3.06 6.39 15.78
N GLU A 342 -3.32 7.39 14.91
CA GLU A 342 -3.45 8.78 15.34
C GLU A 342 -4.89 9.30 15.19
N ASN A 343 -5.34 9.55 13.95
CA ASN A 343 -6.64 10.17 13.70
C ASN A 343 -7.39 9.48 12.57
N LEU A 344 -8.66 9.20 12.77
CA LEU A 344 -9.60 8.80 11.75
C LEU A 344 -10.58 9.94 11.45
N THR A 345 -10.62 10.38 10.19
CA THR A 345 -11.56 11.39 9.71
C THR A 345 -12.36 10.83 8.54
N VAL A 346 -13.67 10.70 8.71
CA VAL A 346 -14.61 10.31 7.64
C VAL A 346 -15.55 11.48 7.38
N THR A 347 -15.56 12.02 6.17
CA THR A 347 -16.40 13.19 5.82
C THR A 347 -17.61 12.81 4.99
N ALA A 348 -17.54 11.76 4.21
CA ALA A 348 -18.66 11.19 3.46
C ALA A 348 -18.35 9.73 3.09
N GLY A 349 -19.28 9.07 2.39
CA GLY A 349 -19.17 7.69 1.93
C GLY A 349 -20.19 6.77 2.58
N THR A 350 -20.21 5.53 2.14
CA THR A 350 -21.05 4.46 2.70
C THR A 350 -20.15 3.29 3.07
N MET A 351 -20.28 2.79 4.29
CA MET A 351 -19.57 1.60 4.77
C MET A 351 -20.57 0.57 5.28
N ASN A 352 -20.49 -0.64 4.72
CA ASN A 352 -21.12 -1.83 5.23
C ASN A 352 -20.02 -2.73 5.77
N ILE A 353 -20.06 -2.99 7.09
CA ILE A 353 -19.04 -3.75 7.79
C ILE A 353 -19.68 -5.03 8.34
N SER A 354 -19.01 -6.17 8.09
CA SER A 354 -19.27 -7.46 8.71
C SER A 354 -18.01 -7.92 9.44
N GLU A 355 -18.16 -8.42 10.62
CA GLU A 355 -17.15 -9.03 11.48
C GLU A 355 -17.41 -10.53 11.59
#